data_25157117b053f7507b684113597e15de
#
_entry.id   25157117b053f7507b684113597e15de
#
_cell.length_a   1.000
_cell.length_b   1.000
_cell.length_c   1.000
_cell.angle_alpha   90.00
_cell.angle_beta   90.00
_cell.angle_gamma   90.00
#
_symmetry.space_group_name_H-M   'P 1'
#
loop_
_entity.id
_entity.type
_entity.pdbx_description
1 polymer ?
#
loop_
_entity_poly.entity_id
_entity_poly.type
_entity_poly.pdbx_seq_one_letter_code
_entity_poly.pdbx_strand_id
1 'polypeptide(L)'
;KGDKAQEAYDRLMRLAQAAPDRLPEFIQDLLVVSDEIDRRDDVTDLLSALLEQTQDPQMRVIAAEEYIAHGQRVRALDVIKQGLLTQPSPKLLRQAIELLGEDVVSPEVIAGAQRLASRQSAYLCGVCGFHGPSFYWQCPGCKSWDTLHRPKQ
;
A
#
# COMPACT_ATOMS: atom_id res chain seq x y z
N LYS A 1 -1.49 16.39 -23.66
CA LYS A 1 -1.23 15.93 -22.27
C LYS A 1 -2.22 14.83 -21.84
N GLY A 2 -3.53 15.00 -22.05
CA GLY A 2 -4.55 14.03 -21.65
C GLY A 2 -4.41 12.65 -22.27
N ASP A 3 -4.05 12.54 -23.55
CA ASP A 3 -3.94 11.25 -24.25
C ASP A 3 -2.84 10.35 -23.66
N LYS A 4 -1.71 10.93 -23.23
CA LYS A 4 -0.62 10.16 -22.62
C LYS A 4 -0.97 9.69 -21.20
N ALA A 5 -1.65 10.52 -20.44
CA ALA A 5 -2.13 10.16 -19.11
C ALA A 5 -3.18 9.04 -19.20
N GLN A 6 -4.12 9.15 -20.15
CA GLN A 6 -5.12 8.10 -20.40
C GLN A 6 -4.45 6.77 -20.82
N GLU A 7 -3.47 6.81 -21.71
CA GLU A 7 -2.74 5.59 -22.14
C GLU A 7 -1.97 4.96 -20.96
N ALA A 8 -1.30 5.77 -20.13
CA ALA A 8 -0.62 5.31 -18.95
C ALA A 8 -1.58 4.69 -17.92
N TYR A 9 -2.71 5.34 -17.67
CA TYR A 9 -3.77 4.83 -16.82
C TYR A 9 -4.28 3.46 -17.29
N ASP A 10 -4.62 3.33 -18.58
CA ASP A 10 -5.15 2.08 -19.13
C ASP A 10 -4.13 0.92 -19.04
N ARG A 11 -2.84 1.22 -19.17
CA ARG A 11 -1.76 0.24 -19.02
C ARG A 11 -1.60 -0.20 -17.57
N LEU A 12 -1.60 0.76 -16.63
CA LEU A 12 -1.46 0.48 -15.20
C LEU A 12 -2.68 -0.28 -14.64
N MET A 13 -3.90 0.07 -15.07
CA MET A 13 -5.12 -0.65 -14.70
C MET A 13 -5.10 -2.10 -15.18
N ARG A 14 -4.66 -2.35 -16.42
CA ARG A 14 -4.49 -3.71 -16.95
C ARG A 14 -3.42 -4.49 -16.18
N LEU A 15 -2.31 -3.84 -15.84
CA LEU A 15 -1.25 -4.47 -15.04
C LEU A 15 -1.76 -4.83 -13.63
N ALA A 16 -2.52 -3.94 -13.00
CA ALA A 16 -3.10 -4.20 -11.68
C ALA A 16 -4.05 -5.40 -11.67
N GLN A 17 -4.83 -5.59 -12.73
CA GLN A 17 -5.70 -6.75 -12.90
C GLN A 17 -4.94 -8.05 -13.22
N ALA A 18 -3.88 -7.94 -14.02
CA ALA A 18 -3.07 -9.09 -14.42
C ALA A 18 -2.10 -9.57 -13.33
N ALA A 19 -1.59 -8.65 -12.51
CA ALA A 19 -0.60 -8.92 -11.47
C ALA A 19 -0.93 -8.15 -10.18
N PRO A 20 -2.04 -8.49 -9.50
CA PRO A 20 -2.48 -7.77 -8.30
C PRO A 20 -1.44 -7.77 -7.17
N ASP A 21 -0.63 -8.81 -7.06
CA ASP A 21 0.44 -8.91 -6.05
C ASP A 21 1.52 -7.84 -6.21
N ARG A 22 1.69 -7.30 -7.41
CA ARG A 22 2.64 -6.23 -7.72
C ARG A 22 2.04 -4.83 -7.60
N LEU A 23 0.75 -4.68 -7.39
CA LEU A 23 0.11 -3.37 -7.26
C LEU A 23 0.81 -2.44 -6.26
N PRO A 24 1.30 -2.91 -5.08
CA PRO A 24 2.02 -2.05 -4.15
C PRO A 24 3.26 -1.36 -4.73
N GLU A 25 3.82 -1.88 -5.80
CA GLU A 25 5.04 -1.35 -6.44
C GLU A 25 4.74 -0.12 -7.33
N PHE A 26 3.54 -0.05 -7.91
CA PHE A 26 3.15 1.01 -8.85
C PHE A 26 1.85 1.74 -8.50
N ILE A 27 1.27 1.49 -7.34
CA ILE A 27 0.01 2.14 -6.94
C ILE A 27 0.13 3.66 -6.93
N GLN A 28 1.26 4.21 -6.52
CA GLN A 28 1.46 5.66 -6.50
C GLN A 28 1.43 6.26 -7.91
N ASP A 29 2.02 5.57 -8.89
CA ASP A 29 1.97 6.00 -10.29
C ASP A 29 0.53 5.95 -10.83
N LEU A 30 -0.22 4.89 -10.49
CA LEU A 30 -1.62 4.76 -10.88
C LEU A 30 -2.48 5.87 -10.26
N LEU A 31 -2.27 6.20 -8.99
CA LEU A 31 -3.00 7.25 -8.29
C LEU A 31 -2.72 8.64 -8.91
N VAL A 32 -1.46 8.95 -9.20
CA VAL A 32 -1.07 10.22 -9.84
C VAL A 32 -1.74 10.36 -11.20
N VAL A 33 -1.66 9.33 -12.04
CA VAL A 33 -2.25 9.37 -13.38
C VAL A 33 -3.78 9.41 -13.33
N SER A 34 -4.41 8.71 -12.38
CA SER A 34 -5.87 8.74 -12.20
C SER A 34 -6.38 10.13 -11.78
N ASP A 35 -5.60 10.85 -10.96
CA ASP A 35 -5.93 12.23 -10.58
C ASP A 35 -5.86 13.18 -11.78
N GLU A 36 -4.86 13.01 -12.68
CA GLU A 36 -4.73 13.85 -13.88
C GLU A 36 -5.92 13.75 -14.85
N ILE A 37 -6.65 12.63 -14.84
CA ILE A 37 -7.77 12.34 -15.74
C ILE A 37 -9.12 12.21 -15.00
N ASP A 38 -9.15 12.58 -13.72
CA ASP A 38 -10.35 12.52 -12.86
C ASP A 38 -10.99 11.12 -12.78
N ARG A 39 -10.16 10.09 -12.64
CA ARG A 39 -10.56 8.67 -12.56
C ARG A 39 -10.15 7.98 -11.25
N ARG A 40 -10.03 8.77 -10.16
CA ARG A 40 -9.61 8.26 -8.85
C ARG A 40 -10.58 7.23 -8.26
N ASP A 41 -11.87 7.41 -8.48
CA ASP A 41 -12.91 6.51 -7.97
C ASP A 41 -12.77 5.10 -8.55
N ASP A 42 -12.35 4.97 -9.81
CA ASP A 42 -12.12 3.65 -10.43
C ASP A 42 -10.97 2.88 -9.76
N VAL A 43 -9.96 3.60 -9.25
CA VAL A 43 -8.85 2.98 -8.50
C VAL A 43 -9.35 2.49 -7.15
N THR A 44 -10.23 3.25 -6.51
CA THR A 44 -10.87 2.85 -5.24
C THR A 44 -11.73 1.60 -5.43
N ASP A 45 -12.47 1.51 -6.52
CA ASP A 45 -13.29 0.34 -6.88
C ASP A 45 -12.40 -0.88 -7.19
N LEU A 46 -11.30 -0.67 -7.92
CA LEU A 46 -10.31 -1.71 -8.18
C LEU A 46 -9.72 -2.26 -6.86
N LEU A 47 -9.32 -1.39 -5.94
CA LEU A 47 -8.79 -1.81 -4.64
C LEU A 47 -9.82 -2.65 -3.86
N SER A 48 -11.09 -2.24 -3.87
CA SER A 48 -12.17 -2.99 -3.22
C SER A 48 -12.31 -4.41 -3.80
N ALA A 49 -12.29 -4.53 -5.13
CA ALA A 49 -12.39 -5.82 -5.81
C ALA A 49 -11.17 -6.72 -5.55
N LEU A 50 -9.96 -6.14 -5.51
CA LEU A 50 -8.73 -6.89 -5.27
C LEU A 50 -8.61 -7.36 -3.81
N LEU A 51 -9.15 -6.63 -2.84
CA LEU A 51 -9.17 -7.05 -1.44
C LEU A 51 -9.94 -8.35 -1.21
N GLU A 52 -10.92 -8.66 -2.05
CA GLU A 52 -11.67 -9.92 -1.98
C GLU A 52 -10.85 -11.11 -2.54
N GLN A 53 -9.90 -10.83 -3.42
CA GLN A 53 -9.12 -11.84 -4.14
C GLN A 53 -7.75 -12.12 -3.52
N THR A 54 -7.21 -11.21 -2.72
CA THR A 54 -5.85 -11.32 -2.17
C THR A 54 -5.84 -11.39 -0.66
N GLN A 55 -4.92 -12.21 -0.12
CA GLN A 55 -4.61 -12.26 1.32
C GLN A 55 -3.43 -11.37 1.70
N ASP A 56 -2.87 -10.61 0.76
CA ASP A 56 -1.70 -9.77 0.99
C ASP A 56 -1.99 -8.64 2.00
N PRO A 57 -1.31 -8.61 3.17
CA PRO A 57 -1.49 -7.54 4.16
C PRO A 57 -1.19 -6.15 3.61
N GLN A 58 -0.26 -6.04 2.65
CA GLN A 58 0.12 -4.76 2.05
C GLN A 58 -1.03 -4.15 1.24
N MET A 59 -1.84 -4.97 0.58
CA MET A 59 -3.03 -4.51 -0.13
C MET A 59 -4.05 -3.87 0.82
N ARG A 60 -4.19 -4.42 2.03
CA ARG A 60 -5.08 -3.84 3.06
C ARG A 60 -4.58 -2.50 3.57
N VAL A 61 -3.26 -2.37 3.74
CA VAL A 61 -2.62 -1.09 4.12
C VAL A 61 -2.90 -0.02 3.07
N ILE A 62 -2.69 -0.35 1.79
CA ILE A 62 -2.91 0.57 0.66
C ILE A 62 -4.38 0.98 0.56
N ALA A 63 -5.30 0.03 0.63
CA ALA A 63 -6.72 0.32 0.57
C ALA A 63 -7.18 1.18 1.75
N ALA A 64 -6.66 0.93 2.95
CA ALA A 64 -6.96 1.75 4.12
C ALA A 64 -6.45 3.19 3.95
N GLU A 65 -5.22 3.37 3.46
CA GLU A 65 -4.66 4.70 3.15
C GLU A 65 -5.53 5.45 2.15
N GLU A 66 -5.97 4.78 1.09
CA GLU A 66 -6.80 5.36 0.06
C GLU A 66 -8.19 5.75 0.58
N TYR A 67 -8.84 4.88 1.36
CA TYR A 67 -10.12 5.20 2.00
C TYR A 67 -10.01 6.35 3.00
N ILE A 68 -8.90 6.44 3.73
CA ILE A 68 -8.63 7.57 4.63
C ILE A 68 -8.48 8.87 3.83
N ALA A 69 -7.72 8.86 2.75
CA ALA A 69 -7.50 10.02 1.89
C ALA A 69 -8.81 10.57 1.29
N HIS A 70 -9.79 9.68 1.01
CA HIS A 70 -11.12 10.05 0.51
C HIS A 70 -12.18 10.28 1.61
N GLY A 71 -11.79 10.36 2.87
CA GLY A 71 -12.71 10.57 3.98
C GLY A 71 -13.66 9.39 4.26
N GLN A 72 -13.42 8.22 3.67
CA GLN A 72 -14.23 7.01 3.84
C GLN A 72 -13.81 6.23 5.10
N ARG A 73 -13.89 6.88 6.24
CA ARG A 73 -13.39 6.39 7.54
C ARG A 73 -13.96 5.01 7.93
N VAL A 74 -15.24 4.77 7.67
CA VAL A 74 -15.91 3.50 8.01
C VAL A 74 -15.30 2.34 7.22
N ARG A 75 -15.14 2.52 5.90
CA ARG A 75 -14.49 1.51 5.04
C ARG A 75 -13.05 1.25 5.44
N ALA A 76 -12.29 2.30 5.74
CA ALA A 76 -10.92 2.16 6.22
C ALA A 76 -10.86 1.31 7.50
N LEU A 77 -11.71 1.59 8.49
CA LEU A 77 -11.77 0.83 9.73
C LEU A 77 -12.14 -0.64 9.52
N ASP A 78 -13.07 -0.93 8.62
CA ASP A 78 -13.47 -2.32 8.31
C ASP A 78 -12.30 -3.12 7.70
N VAL A 79 -11.59 -2.53 6.73
CA VAL A 79 -10.41 -3.15 6.12
C VAL A 79 -9.30 -3.38 7.14
N ILE A 80 -9.05 -2.40 8.01
CA ILE A 80 -8.03 -2.49 9.07
C ILE A 80 -8.40 -3.58 10.08
N LYS A 81 -9.66 -3.61 10.55
CA LYS A 81 -10.13 -4.63 11.50
C LYS A 81 -9.99 -6.02 10.94
N GLN A 82 -10.43 -6.25 9.70
CA GLN A 82 -10.28 -7.55 9.04
C GLN A 82 -8.80 -7.94 8.88
N GLY A 83 -7.95 -6.99 8.50
CA GLY A 83 -6.52 -7.22 8.40
C GLY A 83 -5.88 -7.59 9.73
N LEU A 84 -6.22 -6.90 10.82
CA LEU A 84 -5.71 -7.21 12.16
C LEU A 84 -6.18 -8.57 12.69
N LEU A 85 -7.37 -9.03 12.28
CA LEU A 85 -7.89 -10.34 12.65
C LEU A 85 -7.25 -11.49 11.87
N THR A 86 -6.94 -11.28 10.60
CA THR A 86 -6.45 -12.34 9.70
C THR A 86 -4.93 -12.36 9.60
N GLN A 87 -4.32 -11.21 9.37
CA GLN A 87 -2.88 -11.05 9.21
C GLN A 87 -2.43 -9.72 9.85
N PRO A 88 -2.26 -9.68 11.17
CA PRO A 88 -1.89 -8.47 11.88
C PRO A 88 -0.53 -7.94 11.42
N SER A 89 -0.45 -6.65 11.15
CA SER A 89 0.80 -5.97 10.83
C SER A 89 0.96 -4.68 11.64
N PRO A 90 2.20 -4.27 11.95
CA PRO A 90 2.45 -3.01 12.66
C PRO A 90 1.93 -1.78 11.91
N LYS A 91 1.90 -1.82 10.58
CA LYS A 91 1.35 -0.73 9.75
C LYS A 91 -0.16 -0.60 9.91
N LEU A 92 -0.90 -1.72 9.87
CA LEU A 92 -2.35 -1.72 10.12
C LEU A 92 -2.68 -1.26 11.52
N LEU A 93 -1.88 -1.69 12.51
CA LEU A 93 -2.07 -1.24 13.90
C LEU A 93 -1.87 0.28 14.03
N ARG A 94 -0.82 0.83 13.40
CA ARG A 94 -0.58 2.27 13.38
C ARG A 94 -1.74 3.03 12.73
N GLN A 95 -2.25 2.56 11.59
CA GLN A 95 -3.40 3.17 10.92
C GLN A 95 -4.66 3.14 11.80
N ALA A 96 -4.90 2.03 12.51
CA ALA A 96 -6.02 1.94 13.44
C ALA A 96 -5.91 2.99 14.56
N ILE A 97 -4.73 3.16 15.14
CA ILE A 97 -4.47 4.16 16.18
C ILE A 97 -4.68 5.57 15.65
N GLU A 98 -4.16 5.90 14.47
CA GLU A 98 -4.32 7.21 13.84
C GLU A 98 -5.79 7.53 13.54
N LEU A 99 -6.59 6.53 13.14
CA LEU A 99 -8.02 6.71 12.87
C LEU A 99 -8.87 6.84 14.13
N LEU A 100 -8.53 6.13 15.19
CA LEU A 100 -9.27 6.17 16.46
C LEU A 100 -8.95 7.43 17.27
N GLY A 101 -7.79 8.02 17.04
CA GLY A 101 -7.30 9.20 17.74
C GLY A 101 -6.54 8.87 19.04
N GLU A 102 -5.73 9.82 19.47
CA GLU A 102 -4.86 9.69 20.65
C GLU A 102 -5.64 9.60 21.96
N ASP A 103 -6.90 10.06 21.98
CA ASP A 103 -7.75 10.05 23.18
C ASP A 103 -8.15 8.65 23.63
N VAL A 104 -8.05 7.66 22.75
CA VAL A 104 -8.47 6.27 23.00
C VAL A 104 -7.28 5.35 23.28
N VAL A 105 -6.09 5.75 22.86
CA VAL A 105 -4.87 4.92 22.97
C VAL A 105 -3.76 5.69 23.67
N SER A 106 -3.09 5.07 24.63
CA SER A 106 -2.03 5.75 25.36
C SER A 106 -0.83 6.10 24.46
N PRO A 107 -0.12 7.20 24.73
CA PRO A 107 1.06 7.62 23.97
C PRO A 107 2.14 6.54 23.86
N GLU A 108 2.27 5.69 24.88
CA GLU A 108 3.26 4.60 24.92
C GLU A 108 2.92 3.50 23.91
N VAL A 109 1.63 3.18 23.75
CA VAL A 109 1.14 2.20 22.76
C VAL A 109 1.35 2.73 21.34
N ILE A 110 1.07 4.02 21.12
CA ILE A 110 1.32 4.69 19.84
C ILE A 110 2.81 4.65 19.49
N ALA A 111 3.68 5.04 20.42
CA ALA A 111 5.12 5.02 20.21
C ALA A 111 5.67 3.60 20.01
N GLY A 112 5.08 2.61 20.68
CA GLY A 112 5.40 1.20 20.49
C GLY A 112 5.05 0.70 19.10
N ALA A 113 3.83 0.98 18.63
CA ALA A 113 3.34 0.61 17.30
C ALA A 113 4.17 1.27 16.19
N GLN A 114 4.50 2.55 16.33
CA GLN A 114 5.36 3.27 15.38
C GLN A 114 6.76 2.67 15.28
N ARG A 115 7.35 2.30 16.41
CA ARG A 115 8.68 1.63 16.46
C ARG A 115 8.65 0.26 15.78
N LEU A 116 7.60 -0.52 15.99
CA LEU A 116 7.43 -1.80 15.33
C LEU A 116 7.26 -1.63 13.81
N ALA A 117 6.45 -0.66 13.39
CA ALA A 117 6.23 -0.38 11.97
C ALA A 117 7.51 0.10 11.25
N SER A 118 8.36 0.89 11.93
CA SER A 118 9.61 1.39 11.33
C SER A 118 10.71 0.33 11.20
N ARG A 119 10.65 -0.77 11.97
CA ARG A 119 11.64 -1.86 11.92
C ARG A 119 11.42 -2.85 10.80
N GLN A 120 10.25 -2.86 10.19
CA GLN A 120 9.96 -3.78 9.09
C GLN A 120 10.49 -3.22 7.77
N SER A 121 11.46 -3.93 7.18
CA SER A 121 11.85 -3.70 5.79
C SER A 121 10.74 -4.22 4.88
N ALA A 122 10.14 -3.34 4.08
CA ALA A 122 9.10 -3.73 3.15
C ALA A 122 9.68 -4.47 1.92
N TYR A 123 10.92 -4.18 1.56
CA TYR A 123 11.58 -4.69 0.37
C TYR A 123 13.02 -5.12 0.64
N LEU A 124 13.42 -6.19 -0.06
CA LEU A 124 14.76 -6.78 -0.01
C LEU A 124 15.27 -6.95 -1.46
N CYS A 125 16.49 -6.54 -1.72
CA CYS A 125 17.14 -6.81 -3.01
C CYS A 125 17.69 -8.23 -3.07
N GLY A 126 17.25 -9.01 -4.07
CA GLY A 126 17.72 -10.38 -4.29
C GLY A 126 19.18 -10.50 -4.75
N VAL A 127 19.80 -9.39 -5.16
CA VAL A 127 21.20 -9.39 -5.67
C VAL A 127 22.18 -8.99 -4.57
N CYS A 128 21.95 -7.87 -3.86
CA CYS A 128 22.93 -7.34 -2.90
C CYS A 128 22.46 -7.35 -1.45
N GLY A 129 21.23 -7.77 -1.18
CA GLY A 129 20.68 -7.77 0.16
C GLY A 129 20.27 -6.38 0.71
N PHE A 130 20.21 -5.35 -0.12
CA PHE A 130 19.71 -4.04 0.30
C PHE A 130 18.31 -4.16 0.91
N HIS A 131 18.08 -3.51 2.05
CA HIS A 131 16.78 -3.44 2.74
C HIS A 131 16.23 -2.01 2.70
N GLY A 132 14.95 -1.84 2.44
CA GLY A 132 14.32 -0.55 2.46
C GLY A 132 12.81 -0.57 2.69
N PRO A 133 12.24 0.55 3.15
CA PRO A 133 10.80 0.68 3.38
C PRO A 133 10.01 0.90 2.08
N SER A 134 10.69 1.33 1.02
CA SER A 134 10.09 1.71 -0.27
C SER A 134 10.57 0.80 -1.39
N PHE A 135 9.71 0.63 -2.39
CA PHE A 135 10.07 -0.04 -3.64
C PHE A 135 10.87 0.92 -4.54
N TYR A 136 11.90 0.38 -5.18
CA TYR A 136 12.68 1.06 -6.21
C TYR A 136 12.83 0.15 -7.41
N TRP A 137 12.52 0.63 -8.60
CA TRP A 137 12.77 -0.11 -9.86
C TRP A 137 14.25 -0.40 -10.07
N GLN A 138 15.12 0.53 -9.68
CA GLN A 138 16.57 0.35 -9.63
C GLN A 138 17.04 0.31 -8.18
N CYS A 139 17.70 -0.77 -7.79
CA CYS A 139 18.20 -0.93 -6.42
C CYS A 139 19.18 0.20 -6.05
N PRO A 140 18.97 0.93 -4.93
CA PRO A 140 19.91 1.96 -4.48
C PRO A 140 21.31 1.43 -4.15
N GLY A 141 21.41 0.17 -3.73
CA GLY A 141 22.67 -0.47 -3.37
C GLY A 141 23.48 -0.90 -4.58
N CYS A 142 22.99 -1.85 -5.37
CA CYS A 142 23.74 -2.47 -6.45
C CYS A 142 23.40 -1.95 -7.85
N LYS A 143 22.43 -1.04 -7.98
CA LYS A 143 21.98 -0.45 -9.25
C LYS A 143 21.35 -1.44 -10.24
N SER A 144 21.08 -2.66 -9.83
CA SER A 144 20.37 -3.65 -10.65
C SER A 144 18.88 -3.26 -10.76
N TRP A 145 18.26 -3.56 -11.90
CA TRP A 145 16.87 -3.26 -12.17
C TRP A 145 15.97 -4.44 -11.76
N ASP A 146 14.76 -4.13 -11.28
CA ASP A 146 13.69 -5.08 -10.90
C ASP A 146 14.17 -6.22 -9.97
N THR A 147 15.02 -5.87 -9.00
CA THR A 147 15.63 -6.83 -8.07
C THR A 147 15.08 -6.75 -6.64
N LEU A 148 14.23 -5.76 -6.36
CA LEU A 148 13.57 -5.63 -5.06
C LEU A 148 12.31 -6.49 -5.03
N HIS A 149 12.17 -7.27 -3.97
CA HIS A 149 10.98 -8.08 -3.69
C HIS A 149 10.61 -7.97 -2.22
N ARG A 150 9.38 -8.30 -1.90
CA ARG A 150 8.94 -8.38 -0.50
C ARG A 150 9.52 -9.64 0.13
N PRO A 151 10.13 -9.53 1.34
CA PRO A 151 10.59 -10.72 2.04
C PRO A 151 9.41 -11.66 2.31
N LYS A 152 9.61 -12.95 2.08
CA LYS A 152 8.62 -13.96 2.48
C LYS A 152 8.56 -13.96 4.00
N GLN A 153 7.34 -13.84 4.53
CA GLN A 153 7.07 -14.00 5.96
C GLN A 153 7.18 -15.45 6.37
#